data_e6efaf409a7e2793898e1e8251aaf4d6
#
_entry.id   e6efaf409a7e2793898e1e8251aaf4d6
#
_cell.length_a   1.000
_cell.length_b   1.000
_cell.length_c   1.000
_cell.angle_alpha   90.00
_cell.angle_beta   90.00
_cell.angle_gamma   90.00
#
_symmetry.space_group_name_H-M   'P 1'
#
loop_
_entity.id
_entity.type
_entity.pdbx_description
1 polymer ?
#
loop_
_entity_poly.entity_id
_entity_poly.type
_entity_poly.pdbx_seq_one_letter_code
_entity_poly.pdbx_strand_id
1 'polypeptide(L)'
;GLRLDNSHLDPRRAGYDFSADRVINGEDVDADIYFWSSPEEGAWMVATERTDDDYTDIQDAGYLALDDVDWAPEAGWTPGGEVPLIEGHSYIVWTWDNHFAKFRVASITADRVVLDWAYQADEGNPELIRPGSAAPSRPALNGSRAHRVGLPGRMES
;
A
#
# COMPACT_ATOMS: atom_id res chain seq x y z
N GLY A 1 -5.69 14.09 -6.52
CA GLY A 1 -4.93 13.24 -5.61
C GLY A 1 -5.77 12.78 -4.42
N LEU A 2 -5.44 11.60 -3.94
CA LEU A 2 -6.06 11.06 -2.73
C LEU A 2 -5.50 11.76 -1.50
N ARG A 3 -6.37 12.20 -0.60
CA ARG A 3 -5.96 12.86 0.63
C ARG A 3 -6.36 12.03 1.85
N LEU A 4 -5.38 11.74 2.70
CA LEU A 4 -5.61 11.07 3.98
C LEU A 4 -5.19 12.00 5.10
N ASP A 5 -6.01 12.08 6.14
CA ASP A 5 -5.72 12.88 7.31
C ASP A 5 -4.94 12.05 8.35
N ASN A 6 -4.17 12.74 9.18
CA ASN A 6 -3.42 12.10 10.26
C ASN A 6 -4.39 11.42 11.23
N SER A 7 -4.21 10.11 11.44
CA SER A 7 -5.11 9.34 12.30
C SER A 7 -5.11 9.82 13.75
N HIS A 8 -4.04 10.46 14.19
CA HIS A 8 -3.98 11.06 15.54
C HIS A 8 -4.89 12.27 15.67
N LEU A 9 -5.26 12.91 14.55
CA LEU A 9 -6.14 14.07 14.52
C LEU A 9 -7.56 13.71 14.11
N ASP A 10 -7.71 12.92 13.06
CA ASP A 10 -9.03 12.47 12.58
C ASP A 10 -8.92 11.04 12.00
N PRO A 11 -9.09 10.02 12.85
CA PRO A 11 -8.97 8.64 12.38
C PRO A 11 -10.01 8.27 11.32
N ARG A 12 -11.16 8.96 11.28
CA ARG A 12 -12.23 8.64 10.33
C ARG A 12 -11.83 8.88 8.87
N ARG A 13 -10.79 9.68 8.63
CA ARG A 13 -10.34 10.03 7.28
C ARG A 13 -8.89 9.63 7.04
N ALA A 14 -8.37 8.74 7.84
CA ALA A 14 -6.96 8.35 7.79
C ALA A 14 -6.71 7.10 6.95
N GLY A 15 -7.73 6.29 6.72
CA GLY A 15 -7.61 5.01 6.02
C GLY A 15 -8.12 5.06 4.60
N TYR A 16 -7.67 4.09 3.82
CA TYR A 16 -8.13 3.94 2.44
C TYR A 16 -8.38 2.47 2.11
N ASP A 17 -9.52 2.24 1.45
CA ASP A 17 -9.90 0.94 0.89
C ASP A 17 -9.76 1.04 -0.62
N PHE A 18 -8.73 0.41 -1.18
CA PHE A 18 -8.45 0.48 -2.61
C PHE A 18 -9.55 -0.14 -3.45
N SER A 19 -10.12 -1.26 -3.03
CA SER A 19 -11.13 -1.96 -3.81
C SER A 19 -12.43 -1.18 -3.91
N ALA A 20 -12.79 -0.45 -2.87
CA ALA A 20 -13.99 0.37 -2.84
C ALA A 20 -13.74 1.81 -3.28
N ASP A 21 -12.47 2.19 -3.48
CA ASP A 21 -12.07 3.55 -3.83
C ASP A 21 -12.68 4.57 -2.87
N ARG A 22 -12.42 4.38 -1.57
CA ARG A 22 -12.98 5.28 -0.57
C ARG A 22 -12.06 5.49 0.62
N VAL A 23 -12.13 6.70 1.16
CA VAL A 23 -11.52 7.06 2.44
C VAL A 23 -12.42 6.55 3.56
N ILE A 24 -11.84 5.83 4.51
CA ILE A 24 -12.56 5.27 5.65
C ILE A 24 -11.75 5.46 6.92
N ASN A 25 -12.34 5.06 8.04
CA ASN A 25 -11.64 5.07 9.32
C ASN A 25 -10.41 4.15 9.23
N GLY A 26 -9.27 4.64 9.72
CA GLY A 26 -8.03 3.86 9.71
C GLY A 26 -8.08 2.59 10.55
N GLU A 27 -9.03 2.50 11.49
CA GLU A 27 -9.22 1.31 12.31
C GLU A 27 -10.26 0.34 11.72
N ASP A 28 -10.89 0.71 10.61
CA ASP A 28 -11.87 -0.15 9.95
C ASP A 28 -11.15 -1.38 9.37
N VAL A 29 -11.76 -2.55 9.50
CA VAL A 29 -11.20 -3.80 8.98
C VAL A 29 -11.05 -3.79 7.46
N ASP A 30 -11.80 -2.95 6.77
CA ASP A 30 -11.74 -2.83 5.31
C ASP A 30 -10.66 -1.87 4.83
N ALA A 31 -10.02 -1.12 5.73
CA ALA A 31 -8.91 -0.27 5.34
C ALA A 31 -7.71 -1.12 4.93
N ASP A 32 -7.12 -0.82 3.80
CA ASP A 32 -5.87 -1.47 3.36
C ASP A 32 -4.66 -0.78 3.96
N ILE A 33 -4.71 0.54 4.03
CA ILE A 33 -3.65 1.36 4.61
C ILE A 33 -4.26 2.48 5.46
N TYR A 34 -3.47 3.02 6.38
CA TYR A 34 -3.81 4.30 7.02
C TYR A 34 -2.56 5.12 7.32
N PHE A 35 -2.75 6.43 7.41
CA PHE A 35 -1.69 7.42 7.62
C PHE A 35 -1.69 7.92 9.05
N TRP A 36 -0.51 8.04 9.65
CA TRP A 36 -0.33 8.77 10.89
C TRP A 36 0.99 9.55 10.89
N SER A 37 1.07 10.56 11.71
CA SER A 37 2.25 11.39 11.86
C SER A 37 2.36 11.89 13.29
N SER A 38 3.57 12.03 13.78
CA SER A 38 3.85 12.67 15.06
C SER A 38 5.08 13.56 14.94
N PRO A 39 5.22 14.58 15.83
CA PRO A 39 6.41 15.42 15.82
C PRO A 39 7.69 14.66 16.08
N GLU A 40 7.64 13.57 16.86
CA GLU A 40 8.82 12.78 17.23
C GLU A 40 9.20 11.78 16.16
N GLU A 41 8.21 11.16 15.52
CA GLU A 41 8.46 10.00 14.65
C GLU A 41 8.26 10.30 13.17
N GLY A 42 7.69 11.46 12.84
CA GLY A 42 7.42 11.83 11.46
C GLY A 42 6.19 11.15 10.88
N ALA A 43 6.16 11.03 9.57
CA ALA A 43 5.02 10.52 8.81
C ALA A 43 5.19 9.04 8.48
N TRP A 44 4.13 8.26 8.69
CA TRP A 44 4.13 6.82 8.49
C TRP A 44 2.88 6.34 7.77
N MET A 45 3.03 5.31 6.95
CA MET A 45 1.91 4.58 6.39
C MET A 45 1.91 3.16 6.95
N VAL A 46 0.75 2.73 7.42
CA VAL A 46 0.57 1.40 7.99
C VAL A 46 -0.26 0.56 7.02
N ALA A 47 0.27 -0.61 6.70
CA ALA A 47 -0.49 -1.66 6.01
C ALA A 47 -1.23 -2.45 7.08
N THR A 48 -2.54 -2.55 6.93
CA THR A 48 -3.41 -3.04 8.00
C THR A 48 -3.41 -4.57 8.11
N GLU A 49 -3.74 -5.07 9.29
CA GLU A 49 -3.99 -6.49 9.54
C GLU A 49 -5.46 -6.71 9.82
N ARG A 50 -6.04 -7.72 9.17
CA ARG A 50 -7.38 -8.20 9.53
C ARG A 50 -7.28 -9.31 10.57
N THR A 51 -6.38 -10.25 10.33
CA THR A 51 -6.07 -11.37 11.24
C THR A 51 -4.58 -11.66 11.10
N ASP A 52 -4.07 -12.60 11.88
CA ASP A 52 -2.67 -13.03 11.78
C ASP A 52 -2.33 -13.58 10.39
N ASP A 53 -3.32 -14.12 9.69
CA ASP A 53 -3.14 -14.76 8.39
C ASP A 53 -3.57 -13.88 7.22
N ASP A 54 -4.43 -12.89 7.47
CA ASP A 54 -4.94 -11.97 6.45
C ASP A 54 -4.47 -10.55 6.77
N TYR A 55 -3.49 -10.09 6.04
CA TYR A 55 -2.89 -8.77 6.25
C TYR A 55 -2.42 -8.17 4.93
N THR A 56 -2.28 -6.87 4.95
CA THR A 56 -1.73 -6.10 3.83
C THR A 56 -0.24 -5.93 4.03
N ASP A 57 0.54 -6.04 2.96
CA ASP A 57 1.97 -5.76 2.95
C ASP A 57 2.25 -4.47 2.21
N ILE A 58 3.37 -3.85 2.52
CA ILE A 58 3.82 -2.62 1.89
C ILE A 58 5.33 -2.63 1.74
N GLN A 59 5.82 -1.97 0.68
CA GLN A 59 7.25 -1.70 0.56
C GLN A 59 7.51 -0.38 -0.14
N ASP A 60 8.61 0.24 0.22
CA ASP A 60 9.08 1.49 -0.39
C ASP A 60 9.86 1.16 -1.66
N ALA A 61 9.44 1.73 -2.78
CA ALA A 61 10.11 1.58 -4.06
C ALA A 61 11.09 2.72 -4.39
N GLY A 62 11.22 3.69 -3.49
CA GLY A 62 12.14 4.82 -3.67
C GLY A 62 11.62 5.95 -4.55
N TYR A 63 12.52 6.77 -5.03
CA TYR A 63 12.20 7.93 -5.87
C TYR A 63 11.88 7.49 -7.29
N LEU A 64 10.72 6.90 -7.48
CA LEU A 64 10.22 6.52 -8.80
C LEU A 64 8.95 7.29 -9.10
N ALA A 65 8.76 7.67 -10.35
CA ALA A 65 7.47 8.15 -10.79
C ALA A 65 6.46 7.01 -10.67
N LEU A 66 5.19 7.33 -10.43
CA LEU A 66 4.18 6.30 -10.25
C LEU A 66 4.10 5.37 -11.48
N ASP A 67 4.20 5.93 -12.68
CA ASP A 67 4.13 5.15 -13.92
C ASP A 67 5.36 4.25 -14.15
N ASP A 68 6.47 4.51 -13.45
CA ASP A 68 7.66 3.67 -13.54
C ASP A 68 7.59 2.46 -12.59
N VAL A 69 6.62 2.42 -11.70
CA VAL A 69 6.34 1.25 -10.88
C VAL A 69 5.39 0.36 -11.67
N ASP A 70 5.95 -0.58 -12.40
CA ASP A 70 5.21 -1.36 -13.40
C ASP A 70 4.93 -2.81 -12.97
N TRP A 71 5.54 -3.26 -11.88
CA TRP A 71 5.46 -4.66 -11.48
C TRP A 71 5.64 -4.80 -9.96
N ALA A 72 4.78 -5.59 -9.32
CA ALA A 72 4.93 -5.90 -7.90
C ALA A 72 5.95 -7.02 -7.71
N PRO A 73 6.97 -6.83 -6.87
CA PRO A 73 7.98 -7.87 -6.64
C PRO A 73 7.45 -9.02 -5.78
N GLU A 74 8.12 -10.16 -5.86
CA GLU A 74 7.78 -11.34 -5.06
C GLU A 74 8.26 -11.22 -3.61
N ALA A 75 9.25 -10.38 -3.36
CA ALA A 75 9.90 -10.26 -2.05
C ALA A 75 10.22 -8.81 -1.73
N GLY A 76 10.73 -8.57 -0.53
CA GLY A 76 11.11 -7.22 -0.11
C GLY A 76 10.04 -6.50 0.68
N TRP A 77 9.00 -7.21 1.07
CA TRP A 77 7.91 -6.64 1.87
C TRP A 77 8.40 -6.28 3.26
N THR A 78 7.97 -5.10 3.73
CA THR A 78 8.45 -4.55 5.00
C THR A 78 7.94 -5.37 6.18
N PRO A 79 8.81 -5.89 7.03
CA PRO A 79 8.37 -6.54 8.26
C PRO A 79 7.57 -5.58 9.12
N GLY A 80 6.48 -6.06 9.71
CA GLY A 80 5.60 -5.23 10.53
C GLY A 80 4.61 -4.36 9.77
N GLY A 81 4.77 -4.21 8.45
CA GLY A 81 3.81 -3.51 7.62
C GLY A 81 3.73 -2.01 7.83
N GLU A 82 4.80 -1.38 8.28
CA GLU A 82 4.84 0.04 8.58
C GLU A 82 6.07 0.67 7.92
N VAL A 83 5.87 1.73 7.13
CA VAL A 83 6.96 2.38 6.42
C VAL A 83 6.95 3.89 6.67
N PRO A 84 8.14 4.52 6.80
CA PRO A 84 8.21 5.97 6.81
C PRO A 84 7.83 6.52 5.45
N LEU A 85 7.05 7.59 5.44
CA LEU A 85 6.68 8.26 4.20
C LEU A 85 7.69 9.34 3.84
N ILE A 86 8.12 9.31 2.60
CA ILE A 86 9.05 10.29 2.04
C ILE A 86 8.39 10.90 0.81
N GLU A 87 8.29 12.21 0.79
CA GLU A 87 7.73 12.92 -0.36
C GLU A 87 8.52 12.60 -1.62
N GLY A 88 7.80 12.25 -2.67
CA GLY A 88 8.41 11.83 -3.94
C GLY A 88 8.68 10.32 -4.07
N HIS A 89 8.62 9.57 -2.97
CA HIS A 89 8.73 8.12 -3.04
C HIS A 89 7.44 7.47 -3.53
N SER A 90 7.59 6.37 -4.23
CA SER A 90 6.48 5.47 -4.57
C SER A 90 6.54 4.23 -3.69
N TYR A 91 5.38 3.65 -3.45
CA TYR A 91 5.19 2.49 -2.57
C TYR A 91 4.32 1.47 -3.26
N ILE A 92 4.54 0.19 -2.95
CA ILE A 92 3.76 -0.91 -3.48
C ILE A 92 3.03 -1.58 -2.33
N VAL A 93 1.76 -1.86 -2.54
CA VAL A 93 0.88 -2.46 -1.54
C VAL A 93 0.37 -3.80 -2.06
N TRP A 94 0.37 -4.81 -1.21
CA TRP A 94 -0.22 -6.10 -1.48
C TRP A 94 -1.35 -6.31 -0.49
N THR A 95 -2.57 -6.15 -0.95
CA THR A 95 -3.74 -6.14 -0.08
C THR A 95 -4.03 -7.53 0.50
N TRP A 96 -4.74 -7.54 1.63
CA TRP A 96 -5.11 -8.78 2.31
C TRP A 96 -5.93 -9.73 1.43
N ASP A 97 -6.68 -9.19 0.46
CA ASP A 97 -7.48 -9.98 -0.48
C ASP A 97 -6.76 -10.23 -1.80
N ASN A 98 -5.43 -10.17 -1.78
CA ASN A 98 -4.56 -10.56 -2.88
C ASN A 98 -4.68 -9.69 -4.13
N HIS A 99 -4.72 -8.39 -3.95
CA HIS A 99 -4.59 -7.41 -5.02
C HIS A 99 -3.35 -6.56 -4.80
N PHE A 100 -2.86 -5.97 -5.87
CA PHE A 100 -1.72 -5.06 -5.80
C PHE A 100 -2.16 -3.62 -6.08
N ALA A 101 -1.53 -2.70 -5.39
CA ALA A 101 -1.74 -1.28 -5.61
C ALA A 101 -0.39 -0.57 -5.51
N LYS A 102 -0.35 0.65 -6.01
CA LYS A 102 0.82 1.52 -5.85
C LYS A 102 0.35 2.93 -5.53
N PHE A 103 1.17 3.65 -4.78
CA PHE A 103 0.93 5.07 -4.57
C PHE A 103 2.25 5.82 -4.53
N ARG A 104 2.19 7.12 -4.84
CA ARG A 104 3.32 8.03 -4.74
C ARG A 104 2.93 9.18 -3.83
N VAL A 105 3.83 9.57 -2.96
CA VAL A 105 3.59 10.67 -2.03
C VAL A 105 3.83 11.99 -2.77
N ALA A 106 2.74 12.71 -3.04
CA ALA A 106 2.81 13.99 -3.71
C ALA A 106 3.15 15.12 -2.75
N SER A 107 2.61 15.08 -1.53
CA SER A 107 2.94 16.04 -0.48
C SER A 107 2.65 15.47 0.90
N ILE A 108 3.39 15.95 1.91
CA ILE A 108 3.21 15.57 3.31
C ILE A 108 3.20 16.84 4.16
N THR A 109 2.23 16.91 5.07
CA THR A 109 2.26 17.85 6.19
C THR A 109 2.05 17.06 7.48
N ALA A 110 2.14 17.73 8.63
CA ALA A 110 1.86 17.07 9.91
C ALA A 110 0.42 16.53 9.98
N ASP A 111 -0.49 17.16 9.24
CA ASP A 111 -1.92 16.88 9.34
C ASP A 111 -2.44 15.94 8.27
N ARG A 112 -1.78 15.87 7.12
CA ARG A 112 -2.29 15.12 5.97
C ARG A 112 -1.22 14.73 4.99
N VAL A 113 -1.55 13.73 4.18
CA VAL A 113 -0.75 13.31 3.04
C VAL A 113 -1.63 13.32 1.80
N VAL A 114 -1.03 13.69 0.66
CA VAL A 114 -1.68 13.62 -0.65
C VAL A 114 -0.95 12.59 -1.49
N LEU A 115 -1.70 11.65 -2.03
CA LEU A 115 -1.17 10.52 -2.80
C LEU A 115 -1.72 10.52 -4.21
N ASP A 116 -0.89 10.15 -5.17
CA ASP A 116 -1.34 9.63 -6.45
C ASP A 116 -1.31 8.11 -6.35
N TRP A 117 -2.25 7.42 -6.95
CA TRP A 117 -2.37 5.97 -6.75
C TRP A 117 -2.96 5.25 -7.94
N ALA A 118 -2.76 3.95 -8.00
CA ALA A 118 -3.38 3.05 -8.94
C ALA A 118 -3.59 1.68 -8.29
N TYR A 119 -4.58 0.95 -8.76
CA TYR A 119 -4.98 -0.33 -8.18
C TYR A 119 -5.16 -1.35 -9.29
N GLN A 120 -4.60 -2.56 -9.08
CA GLN A 120 -4.78 -3.68 -9.99
C GLN A 120 -6.01 -4.48 -9.56
N ALA A 121 -7.07 -4.41 -10.35
CA ALA A 121 -8.35 -5.05 -10.02
C ALA A 121 -8.34 -6.57 -10.21
N ASP A 122 -7.38 -7.11 -10.96
CA ASP A 122 -7.28 -8.56 -11.16
C ASP A 122 -6.54 -9.20 -9.99
N GLU A 123 -7.20 -10.14 -9.32
CA GLU A 123 -6.63 -10.82 -8.17
C GLU A 123 -5.32 -11.54 -8.54
N GLY A 124 -4.30 -11.34 -7.70
CA GLY A 124 -3.01 -11.98 -7.89
C GLY A 124 -2.18 -11.47 -9.06
N ASN A 125 -2.66 -10.51 -9.82
CA ASN A 125 -1.92 -9.98 -10.97
C ASN A 125 -0.93 -8.90 -10.50
N PRO A 126 0.38 -9.12 -10.63
CA PRO A 126 1.39 -8.17 -10.17
C PRO A 126 1.65 -7.01 -11.13
N GLU A 127 0.99 -6.99 -12.27
CA GLU A 127 1.17 -5.94 -13.26
C GLU A 127 0.52 -4.63 -12.79
N LEU A 128 1.34 -3.58 -12.71
CA LEU A 128 0.92 -2.28 -12.21
C LEU A 128 0.94 -1.20 -13.30
N ILE A 129 0.98 -1.62 -14.54
CA ILE A 129 0.94 -0.73 -15.69
C ILE A 129 -0.49 -0.25 -15.91
N ARG A 130 -0.63 1.02 -16.28
CA ARG A 130 -1.91 1.58 -16.67
C ARG A 130 -2.49 0.82 -17.86
N PRO A 131 -3.80 0.50 -17.86
CA PRO A 131 -4.45 -0.12 -19.02
C PRO A 131 -4.17 0.66 -20.30
N GLY A 132 -3.81 -0.07 -21.36
CA GLY A 132 -3.48 0.53 -22.65
C GLY A 132 -2.01 0.89 -22.83
N SER A 133 -1.20 0.85 -21.77
CA SER A 133 0.25 1.04 -21.87
C SER A 133 0.92 -0.24 -22.36
N ALA A 134 2.07 -0.09 -23.05
CA ALA A 134 2.86 -1.23 -23.45
C ALA A 134 3.44 -1.91 -22.21
N ALA A 135 3.09 -3.18 -22.00
CA ALA A 135 3.56 -3.92 -20.84
C ALA A 135 4.87 -4.64 -21.16
N PRO A 136 5.84 -4.66 -20.22
CA PRO A 136 6.98 -5.54 -20.38
C PRO A 136 6.53 -6.99 -20.36
N SER A 137 7.24 -7.81 -21.13
CA SER A 137 6.92 -9.24 -21.20
C SER A 137 7.51 -9.93 -19.97
N ARG A 138 6.72 -10.07 -18.93
CA ARG A 138 7.09 -10.77 -17.70
C ARG A 138 6.08 -11.86 -17.41
N PRO A 139 6.53 -13.01 -16.92
CA PRO A 139 5.57 -14.03 -16.47
C PRO A 139 4.81 -13.54 -15.24
N ALA A 140 3.57 -13.97 -15.13
CA ALA A 140 2.81 -13.75 -13.91
C ALA A 140 3.50 -14.48 -12.74
N LEU A 141 3.29 -14.01 -11.52
CA LEU A 141 3.81 -14.67 -10.34
C LEU A 141 3.16 -16.05 -10.21
N ASN A 142 4.01 -17.06 -10.09
CA ASN A 142 3.55 -18.43 -9.92
C ASN A 142 3.18 -18.68 -8.45
N GLY A 143 2.31 -19.65 -8.24
CA GLY A 143 1.92 -20.04 -6.92
C GLY A 143 1.32 -18.88 -6.16
N SER A 144 0.53 -18.13 -6.85
CA SER A 144 -0.03 -16.90 -6.34
C SER A 144 -0.36 -16.99 -4.86
N ARG A 145 -0.43 -15.85 -4.22
CA ARG A 145 -0.75 -15.75 -2.81
C ARG A 145 -2.25 -15.79 -2.59
N ALA A 146 -2.89 -16.80 -3.15
CA ALA A 146 -4.33 -16.97 -3.00
C ALA A 146 -4.77 -16.88 -1.54
N HIS A 147 -3.88 -17.23 -0.63
CA HIS A 147 -4.01 -16.95 0.78
C HIS A 147 -2.61 -16.71 1.35
N ARG A 148 -2.52 -16.03 2.47
CA ARG A 148 -1.24 -15.59 3.03
C ARG A 148 -0.80 -16.37 4.25
N VAL A 149 -1.50 -17.45 4.53
CA VAL A 149 -1.19 -18.30 5.66
C VAL A 149 0.24 -18.83 5.54
N GLY A 150 1.02 -18.67 6.58
CA GLY A 150 2.37 -19.20 6.61
C GLY A 150 3.40 -18.39 5.87
N LEU A 151 3.10 -17.20 5.39
CA LEU A 151 4.09 -16.34 4.76
C LEU A 151 5.09 -15.86 5.81
N PRO A 152 6.39 -16.10 5.60
CA PRO A 152 7.36 -15.87 6.67
C PRO A 152 7.63 -14.40 6.98
N GLY A 153 7.64 -13.53 6.02
CA GLY A 153 8.07 -12.15 6.22
C GLY A 153 7.31 -11.43 7.31
N ARG A 154 6.00 -11.55 7.33
CA ARG A 154 5.15 -10.84 8.29
C ARG A 154 5.26 -11.44 9.69
N MET A 155 5.30 -12.75 9.76
CA MET A 155 5.28 -13.46 11.05
C MET A 155 6.54 -13.26 11.87
N GLU A 156 7.62 -12.90 11.24
CA GLU A 156 8.91 -12.72 11.90
C GLU A 156 9.15 -11.28 12.37
N SER A 157 8.20 -10.43 12.19
CA SER A 157 8.31 -9.00 12.49
C SER A 157 8.23 -8.69 13.97
#